data_d3a9ebef3ad39a7b381d1bb30a7c81d3
#
_entry.id   d3a9ebef3ad39a7b381d1bb30a7c81d3
#
_cell.length_a   1.000
_cell.length_b   1.000
_cell.length_c   1.000
_cell.angle_alpha   90.00
_cell.angle_beta   90.00
_cell.angle_gamma   90.00
#
_symmetry.space_group_name_H-M   'P 1'
#
loop_
_entity.id
_entity.type
_entity.pdbx_description
1 polymer ?
#
loop_
_entity_poly.entity_id
_entity_poly.type
_entity_poly.pdbx_seq_one_letter_code
_entity_poly.pdbx_strand_id
1 'polypeptide(L)'
;MASLFAHATNFVFRCMPQDKPGQPHDYVAERKRNDRKPPKPPKGVTVELGELGGLSAEFIKKPGNKKGTIFYFHGGGFTVGSARERRAICMYMTSKYGYDCVTFNYRLAPENLWPAPLEDSLTAYTALLETGISPKDIVFMGESAGGTLVLTLAMLLKEKGLPQPRALVALSPSVTQVDQFPSYRENAKTDYMLRTGVAEGKIKVVYGDKRDDLDYLRQPTISPLYGDFTGLPPVILSASDTEVLLDDSKVLYRKLKELGHPTALDIRHGVCHAFQVFTAMPEAKKALEMIFKTLDQWRNL
;
A
#
# COMPACT_ATOMS: atom_id res chain seq x y z
N MET A 1 20.53 -12.72 -7.47
CA MET A 1 21.08 -12.35 -6.14
C MET A 1 20.59 -10.95 -5.81
N ALA A 2 20.25 -10.71 -4.53
CA ALA A 2 19.89 -9.37 -4.06
C ALA A 2 21.08 -8.41 -4.14
N SER A 3 20.82 -7.13 -4.38
CA SER A 3 21.86 -6.10 -4.47
C SER A 3 22.52 -5.83 -3.11
N LEU A 4 23.71 -5.21 -3.11
CA LEU A 4 24.35 -4.74 -1.89
C LEU A 4 23.46 -3.76 -1.11
N PHE A 5 22.66 -2.96 -1.81
CA PHE A 5 21.69 -2.05 -1.19
C PHE A 5 20.60 -2.81 -0.44
N ALA A 6 20.05 -3.88 -1.04
CA ALA A 6 19.07 -4.74 -0.39
C ALA A 6 19.64 -5.41 0.87
N HIS A 7 20.87 -5.94 0.79
CA HIS A 7 21.56 -6.51 1.95
C HIS A 7 21.80 -5.48 3.06
N ALA A 8 22.26 -4.27 2.71
CA ALA A 8 22.44 -3.19 3.68
C ALA A 8 21.12 -2.78 4.34
N THR A 9 20.04 -2.66 3.57
CA THR A 9 18.71 -2.33 4.09
C THR A 9 18.20 -3.42 5.04
N ASN A 10 18.31 -4.69 4.67
CA ASN A 10 17.95 -5.81 5.54
C ASN A 10 18.79 -5.83 6.82
N PHE A 11 20.09 -5.52 6.74
CA PHE A 11 20.94 -5.43 7.91
C PHE A 11 20.49 -4.31 8.85
N VAL A 12 20.16 -3.13 8.33
CA VAL A 12 19.62 -2.02 9.14
C VAL A 12 18.36 -2.46 9.89
N PHE A 13 17.36 -3.04 9.19
CA PHE A 13 16.14 -3.54 9.85
C PHE A 13 16.42 -4.64 10.87
N ARG A 14 17.37 -5.52 10.59
CA ARG A 14 17.80 -6.56 11.54
C ARG A 14 18.35 -5.97 12.85
N CYS A 15 19.07 -4.85 12.77
CA CYS A 15 19.67 -4.17 13.92
C CYS A 15 18.71 -3.20 14.64
N MET A 16 17.52 -2.93 14.10
CA MET A 16 16.55 -2.03 14.76
C MET A 16 16.07 -2.62 16.07
N PRO A 17 15.95 -1.79 17.12
CA PRO A 17 15.35 -2.21 18.38
C PRO A 17 13.96 -2.80 18.18
N GLN A 18 13.64 -3.82 18.94
CA GLN A 18 12.33 -4.46 18.93
C GLN A 18 11.56 -4.05 20.17
N ASP A 19 10.24 -4.05 20.05
CA ASP A 19 9.37 -3.92 21.20
C ASP A 19 9.62 -5.09 22.17
N LYS A 20 9.67 -4.78 23.43
CA LYS A 20 9.79 -5.81 24.47
C LYS A 20 8.43 -6.51 24.62
N PRO A 21 8.39 -7.85 24.70
CA PRO A 21 7.15 -8.57 24.93
C PRO A 21 6.40 -8.02 26.16
N GLY A 22 5.09 -7.79 25.98
CA GLY A 22 4.21 -7.31 27.05
C GLY A 22 4.24 -5.81 27.34
N GLN A 23 5.06 -5.02 26.64
CA GLN A 23 4.99 -3.55 26.74
C GLN A 23 4.06 -2.98 25.67
N PRO A 24 3.15 -2.04 26.01
CA PRO A 24 2.35 -1.32 25.04
C PRO A 24 3.27 -0.53 24.10
N HIS A 25 3.01 -0.64 22.80
CA HIS A 25 3.73 0.15 21.80
C HIS A 25 3.22 1.59 21.78
N ASP A 26 4.13 2.57 21.79
CA ASP A 26 3.79 3.98 21.69
C ASP A 26 3.81 4.42 20.20
N TYR A 27 2.67 4.24 19.53
CA TYR A 27 2.50 4.62 18.12
C TYR A 27 2.63 6.13 17.88
N VAL A 28 2.27 6.96 18.86
CA VAL A 28 2.41 8.43 18.76
C VAL A 28 3.88 8.83 18.75
N ALA A 29 4.68 8.24 19.64
CA ALA A 29 6.13 8.47 19.62
C ALA A 29 6.79 7.92 18.36
N GLU A 30 6.33 6.77 17.84
CA GLU A 30 6.83 6.21 16.57
C GLU A 30 6.54 7.15 15.40
N ARG A 31 5.31 7.66 15.27
CA ARG A 31 4.93 8.63 14.22
C ARG A 31 5.83 9.88 14.27
N LYS A 32 6.09 10.42 15.47
CA LYS A 32 6.98 11.58 15.65
C LYS A 32 8.42 11.27 15.23
N ARG A 33 8.94 10.07 15.51
CA ARG A 33 10.29 9.66 15.08
C ARG A 33 10.39 9.48 13.57
N ASN A 34 9.31 9.02 12.95
CA ASN A 34 9.24 8.76 11.52
C ASN A 34 8.98 10.03 10.69
N ASP A 35 8.46 11.10 11.30
CA ASP A 35 8.20 12.39 10.64
C ASP A 35 9.51 13.15 10.31
N ARG A 36 10.31 12.54 9.46
CA ARG A 36 11.57 13.12 8.98
C ARG A 36 11.34 14.09 7.84
N LYS A 37 12.25 15.05 7.69
CA LYS A 37 12.24 15.97 6.56
C LYS A 37 12.39 15.17 5.25
N PRO A 38 11.41 15.27 4.33
CA PRO A 38 11.51 14.55 3.06
C PRO A 38 12.62 15.13 2.17
N PRO A 39 13.11 14.35 1.19
CA PRO A 39 14.08 14.84 0.24
C PRO A 39 13.52 16.01 -0.58
N LYS A 40 14.43 16.83 -1.12
CA LYS A 40 14.05 17.91 -2.04
C LYS A 40 13.44 17.32 -3.32
N PRO A 41 12.41 17.97 -3.90
CA PRO A 41 11.85 17.54 -5.17
C PRO A 41 12.90 17.50 -6.29
N PRO A 42 12.86 16.49 -7.17
CA PRO A 42 13.67 16.47 -8.38
C PRO A 42 13.34 17.67 -9.30
N LYS A 43 14.25 18.02 -10.22
CA LYS A 43 14.05 19.10 -11.18
C LYS A 43 12.71 18.94 -11.92
N GLY A 44 11.90 19.99 -11.89
CA GLY A 44 10.61 20.07 -12.56
C GLY A 44 9.45 19.38 -11.81
N VAL A 45 9.70 18.72 -10.67
CA VAL A 45 8.63 18.19 -9.82
C VAL A 45 8.26 19.23 -8.77
N THR A 46 6.97 19.50 -8.62
CA THR A 46 6.39 20.32 -7.57
C THR A 46 5.66 19.47 -6.54
N VAL A 47 5.63 19.93 -5.30
CA VAL A 47 4.84 19.35 -4.21
C VAL A 47 4.00 20.47 -3.62
N GLU A 48 2.70 20.38 -3.79
CA GLU A 48 1.72 21.29 -3.22
C GLU A 48 1.04 20.59 -2.04
N LEU A 49 0.99 21.27 -0.90
CA LEU A 49 0.24 20.79 0.27
C LEU A 49 -1.19 21.34 0.16
N GLY A 50 -2.17 20.50 0.46
CA GLY A 50 -3.57 20.86 0.39
C GLY A 50 -4.44 19.85 1.13
N GLU A 51 -5.70 19.79 0.76
CA GLU A 51 -6.69 18.92 1.38
C GLU A 51 -7.54 18.19 0.33
N LEU A 52 -8.01 17.00 0.69
CA LEU A 52 -9.03 16.23 -0.02
C LEU A 52 -10.14 15.85 0.98
N GLY A 53 -11.33 16.42 0.83
CA GLY A 53 -12.45 16.17 1.72
C GLY A 53 -12.13 16.48 3.19
N GLY A 54 -11.33 17.50 3.47
CA GLY A 54 -10.88 17.87 4.82
C GLY A 54 -9.69 17.07 5.35
N LEU A 55 -9.16 16.14 4.57
CA LEU A 55 -7.97 15.34 4.92
C LEU A 55 -6.72 15.98 4.30
N SER A 56 -5.67 16.17 5.09
CA SER A 56 -4.42 16.73 4.57
C SER A 56 -3.84 15.84 3.47
N ALA A 57 -3.43 16.46 2.35
CA ALA A 57 -2.97 15.78 1.16
C ALA A 57 -1.76 16.46 0.53
N GLU A 58 -1.03 15.73 -0.29
CA GLU A 58 0.09 16.21 -1.09
C GLU A 58 -0.17 15.94 -2.56
N PHE A 59 -0.12 16.99 -3.36
CA PHE A 59 -0.26 16.95 -4.81
C PHE A 59 1.12 17.09 -5.44
N ILE A 60 1.58 16.02 -6.06
CA ILE A 60 2.94 15.92 -6.63
C ILE A 60 2.81 15.87 -8.13
N LYS A 61 3.26 16.94 -8.79
CA LYS A 61 3.03 17.21 -10.21
C LYS A 61 4.33 17.45 -10.96
N LYS A 62 4.30 17.16 -12.25
CA LYS A 62 5.37 17.54 -13.17
C LYS A 62 4.77 18.01 -14.49
N PRO A 63 5.11 19.22 -14.98
CA PRO A 63 4.67 19.68 -16.30
C PRO A 63 4.96 18.66 -17.40
N GLY A 64 3.96 18.37 -18.21
CA GLY A 64 4.05 17.38 -19.29
C GLY A 64 3.66 15.95 -18.94
N ASN A 65 3.37 15.63 -17.69
CA ASN A 65 2.74 14.36 -17.33
C ASN A 65 1.33 14.30 -17.93
N LYS A 66 0.99 13.18 -18.61
CA LYS A 66 -0.28 12.98 -19.32
C LYS A 66 -0.84 11.56 -19.18
N LYS A 67 -0.21 10.73 -18.35
CA LYS A 67 -0.61 9.32 -18.21
C LYS A 67 -1.69 9.08 -17.17
N GLY A 68 -2.02 10.11 -16.38
CA GLY A 68 -3.01 10.07 -15.32
C GLY A 68 -2.41 10.36 -13.95
N THR A 69 -3.15 10.00 -12.90
CA THR A 69 -2.82 10.29 -11.50
C THR A 69 -2.70 8.98 -10.71
N ILE A 70 -1.59 8.81 -10.01
CA ILE A 70 -1.46 7.78 -8.97
C ILE A 70 -2.11 8.33 -7.70
N PHE A 71 -3.17 7.70 -7.23
CA PHE A 71 -3.74 7.95 -5.91
C PHE A 71 -3.10 6.98 -4.94
N TYR A 72 -2.20 7.51 -4.08
CA TYR A 72 -1.27 6.70 -3.30
C TYR A 72 -1.69 6.57 -1.84
N PHE A 73 -1.83 5.34 -1.37
CA PHE A 73 -2.19 4.97 0.00
C PHE A 73 -0.93 4.55 0.76
N HIS A 74 -0.55 5.27 1.79
CA HIS A 74 0.64 4.92 2.57
C HIS A 74 0.43 3.66 3.42
N GLY A 75 1.50 2.91 3.67
CA GLY A 75 1.51 1.79 4.60
C GLY A 75 1.74 2.21 6.05
N GLY A 76 1.99 1.22 6.90
CA GLY A 76 2.26 1.42 8.33
C GLY A 76 1.28 0.70 9.26
N GLY A 77 0.61 -0.37 8.77
CA GLY A 77 -0.27 -1.22 9.59
C GLY A 77 -1.46 -0.47 10.18
N PHE A 78 -1.93 0.60 9.54
CA PHE A 78 -3.01 1.48 10.02
C PHE A 78 -2.70 2.18 11.35
N THR A 79 -1.48 2.09 11.85
CA THR A 79 -1.07 2.66 13.14
C THR A 79 -0.03 3.77 13.00
N VAL A 80 0.77 3.74 11.95
CA VAL A 80 1.82 4.70 11.63
C VAL A 80 1.84 5.01 10.12
N GLY A 81 2.75 5.88 9.70
CA GLY A 81 2.88 6.30 8.30
C GLY A 81 2.19 7.61 8.02
N SER A 82 2.53 8.22 6.90
CA SER A 82 1.94 9.48 6.43
C SER A 82 2.23 9.71 4.95
N ALA A 83 1.45 10.61 4.32
CA ALA A 83 1.70 11.13 2.98
C ALA A 83 3.14 11.66 2.85
N ARG A 84 3.58 12.41 3.87
CA ARG A 84 4.93 12.99 3.91
C ARG A 84 6.05 11.95 3.88
N GLU A 85 5.88 10.83 4.58
CA GLU A 85 6.86 9.74 4.58
C GLU A 85 6.95 9.05 3.20
N ARG A 86 5.86 9.05 2.43
CA ARG A 86 5.80 8.44 1.09
C ARG A 86 6.03 9.43 -0.04
N ARG A 87 6.26 10.71 0.27
CA ARG A 87 6.59 11.74 -0.73
C ARG A 87 7.75 11.34 -1.64
N ALA A 88 8.76 10.67 -1.11
CA ALA A 88 9.95 10.28 -1.88
C ALA A 88 9.61 9.33 -3.05
N ILE A 89 8.83 8.28 -2.80
CA ILE A 89 8.40 7.35 -3.86
C ILE A 89 7.44 8.04 -4.82
N CYS A 90 6.51 8.87 -4.33
CA CYS A 90 5.58 9.62 -5.18
C CYS A 90 6.34 10.58 -6.12
N MET A 91 7.31 11.35 -5.61
CA MET A 91 8.16 12.21 -6.43
C MET A 91 8.97 11.42 -7.46
N TYR A 92 9.49 10.25 -7.08
CA TYR A 92 10.21 9.37 -8.01
C TYR A 92 9.31 8.92 -9.15
N MET A 93 8.10 8.44 -8.86
CA MET A 93 7.14 7.99 -9.86
C MET A 93 6.72 9.15 -10.78
N THR A 94 6.39 10.31 -10.21
CA THR A 94 6.03 11.52 -10.95
C THR A 94 7.16 11.97 -11.88
N SER A 95 8.40 11.90 -11.41
CA SER A 95 9.57 12.28 -12.21
C SER A 95 9.84 11.35 -13.39
N LYS A 96 9.56 10.04 -13.26
CA LYS A 96 10.06 9.00 -14.17
C LYS A 96 9.03 8.42 -15.12
N TYR A 97 7.75 8.32 -14.71
CA TYR A 97 6.79 7.48 -15.42
C TYR A 97 5.65 8.25 -16.10
N GLY A 98 5.60 9.57 -15.96
CA GLY A 98 4.62 10.42 -16.65
C GLY A 98 3.25 10.47 -15.99
N TYR A 99 3.17 10.10 -14.70
CA TYR A 99 1.98 10.23 -13.85
C TYR A 99 2.19 11.32 -12.81
N ASP A 100 1.15 12.07 -12.51
CA ASP A 100 1.12 12.85 -11.27
C ASP A 100 0.80 11.93 -10.10
N CYS A 101 1.08 12.34 -8.87
CA CYS A 101 0.73 11.60 -7.67
C CYS A 101 -0.06 12.47 -6.71
N VAL A 102 -1.06 11.87 -6.07
CA VAL A 102 -1.77 12.45 -4.93
C VAL A 102 -1.70 11.45 -3.80
N THR A 103 -1.28 11.87 -2.63
CA THR A 103 -1.25 11.05 -1.41
C THR A 103 -1.84 11.86 -0.26
N PHE A 104 -2.44 11.19 0.72
CA PHE A 104 -3.19 11.84 1.79
C PHE A 104 -2.98 11.13 3.13
N ASN A 105 -3.35 11.80 4.22
CA ASN A 105 -3.31 11.24 5.55
C ASN A 105 -4.70 10.80 5.97
N TYR A 106 -4.88 9.50 6.17
CA TYR A 106 -6.07 8.92 6.76
C TYR A 106 -5.91 8.73 8.27
N ARG A 107 -7.00 8.69 9.01
CA ARG A 107 -7.02 8.46 10.47
C ARG A 107 -6.39 7.11 10.82
N LEU A 108 -5.63 7.08 11.90
CA LEU A 108 -4.84 5.93 12.35
C LEU A 108 -5.32 5.41 13.70
N ALA A 109 -5.17 4.10 13.90
CA ALA A 109 -5.32 3.46 15.20
C ALA A 109 -4.08 3.76 16.08
N PRO A 110 -4.21 3.71 17.41
CA PRO A 110 -5.39 3.31 18.18
C PRO A 110 -6.47 4.37 18.33
N GLU A 111 -6.19 5.64 17.97
CA GLU A 111 -7.13 6.74 18.18
C GLU A 111 -8.40 6.58 17.32
N ASN A 112 -8.26 5.98 16.14
CA ASN A 112 -9.37 5.73 15.24
C ASN A 112 -9.27 4.29 14.71
N LEU A 113 -10.19 3.45 15.17
CA LEU A 113 -10.23 2.04 14.77
C LEU A 113 -10.77 1.87 13.34
N TRP A 114 -10.62 0.68 12.77
CA TRP A 114 -11.31 0.31 11.55
C TRP A 114 -12.84 0.48 11.72
N PRO A 115 -13.58 1.07 10.77
CA PRO A 115 -13.16 1.33 9.38
C PRO A 115 -12.67 2.75 9.07
N ALA A 116 -12.27 3.56 10.06
CA ALA A 116 -11.89 4.96 9.84
C ALA A 116 -10.88 5.18 8.68
N PRO A 117 -9.81 4.38 8.51
CA PRO A 117 -8.90 4.52 7.36
C PRO A 117 -9.58 4.31 6.01
N LEU A 118 -10.57 3.41 5.93
CA LEU A 118 -11.31 3.12 4.70
C LEU A 118 -12.32 4.23 4.38
N GLU A 119 -13.03 4.75 5.41
CA GLU A 119 -13.94 5.88 5.28
C GLU A 119 -13.22 7.14 4.77
N ASP A 120 -12.07 7.43 5.34
CA ASP A 120 -11.22 8.55 4.91
C ASP A 120 -10.71 8.35 3.48
N SER A 121 -10.38 7.12 3.11
CA SER A 121 -9.96 6.79 1.74
C SER A 121 -11.10 7.02 0.73
N LEU A 122 -12.33 6.68 1.09
CA LEU A 122 -13.51 6.96 0.28
C LEU A 122 -13.73 8.48 0.16
N THR A 123 -13.67 9.21 1.27
CA THR A 123 -13.82 10.67 1.31
C THR A 123 -12.77 11.35 0.41
N ALA A 124 -11.49 10.99 0.56
CA ALA A 124 -10.42 11.55 -0.24
C ALA A 124 -10.58 11.23 -1.74
N TYR A 125 -10.99 10.00 -2.08
CA TYR A 125 -11.23 9.62 -3.48
C TYR A 125 -12.38 10.39 -4.09
N THR A 126 -13.51 10.52 -3.37
CA THR A 126 -14.67 11.30 -3.84
C THR A 126 -14.29 12.76 -4.07
N ALA A 127 -13.58 13.37 -3.12
CA ALA A 127 -13.09 14.74 -3.27
C ALA A 127 -12.09 14.88 -4.46
N LEU A 128 -11.27 13.86 -4.73
CA LEU A 128 -10.40 13.86 -5.91
C LEU A 128 -11.20 13.85 -7.21
N LEU A 129 -12.29 13.08 -7.29
CA LEU A 129 -13.18 13.08 -8.45
C LEU A 129 -13.87 14.44 -8.65
N GLU A 130 -14.24 15.13 -7.57
CA GLU A 130 -14.84 16.47 -7.61
C GLU A 130 -13.90 17.54 -8.21
N THR A 131 -12.58 17.30 -8.23
CA THR A 131 -11.63 18.16 -8.95
C THR A 131 -11.75 18.06 -10.48
N GLY A 132 -12.57 17.15 -11.00
CA GLY A 132 -12.78 16.92 -12.43
C GLY A 132 -11.83 15.88 -13.05
N ILE A 133 -10.99 15.20 -12.25
CA ILE A 133 -10.14 14.11 -12.73
C ILE A 133 -11.03 12.90 -13.06
N SER A 134 -10.91 12.39 -14.27
CA SER A 134 -11.63 11.18 -14.69
C SER A 134 -11.17 9.96 -13.88
N PRO A 135 -12.08 9.11 -13.36
CA PRO A 135 -11.70 7.87 -12.70
C PRO A 135 -10.87 6.95 -13.61
N LYS A 136 -11.06 7.02 -14.93
CA LYS A 136 -10.25 6.29 -15.93
C LYS A 136 -8.79 6.76 -16.01
N ASP A 137 -8.48 7.93 -15.47
CA ASP A 137 -7.12 8.45 -15.38
C ASP A 137 -6.48 8.21 -14.00
N ILE A 138 -7.22 7.62 -13.06
CA ILE A 138 -6.73 7.34 -11.70
C ILE A 138 -6.28 5.88 -11.59
N VAL A 139 -5.11 5.68 -11.01
CA VAL A 139 -4.59 4.37 -10.59
C VAL A 139 -4.46 4.38 -9.06
N PHE A 140 -5.10 3.44 -8.38
CA PHE A 140 -4.85 3.23 -6.96
C PHE A 140 -3.53 2.48 -6.78
N MET A 141 -2.66 3.00 -5.94
CA MET A 141 -1.40 2.34 -5.57
C MET A 141 -1.13 2.53 -4.09
N GLY A 142 -0.63 1.48 -3.43
CA GLY A 142 -0.28 1.57 -2.02
C GLY A 142 0.54 0.37 -1.56
N GLU A 143 1.28 0.53 -0.47
CA GLU A 143 2.09 -0.54 0.08
C GLU A 143 1.58 -1.01 1.45
N SER A 144 1.76 -2.31 1.77
CA SER A 144 1.40 -2.90 3.07
C SER A 144 -0.09 -2.65 3.39
N ALA A 145 -0.41 -2.03 4.52
CA ALA A 145 -1.76 -1.57 4.87
C ALA A 145 -2.38 -0.67 3.80
N GLY A 146 -1.58 0.17 3.12
CA GLY A 146 -2.04 0.95 1.96
C GLY A 146 -2.40 0.07 0.77
N GLY A 147 -1.67 -1.03 0.55
CA GLY A 147 -2.02 -2.05 -0.45
C GLY A 147 -3.34 -2.76 -0.13
N THR A 148 -3.62 -2.98 1.16
CA THR A 148 -4.92 -3.47 1.63
C THR A 148 -6.03 -2.44 1.31
N LEU A 149 -5.81 -1.13 1.61
CA LEU A 149 -6.78 -0.06 1.29
C LEU A 149 -7.07 0.04 -0.22
N VAL A 150 -6.07 -0.15 -1.08
CA VAL A 150 -6.27 -0.20 -2.54
C VAL A 150 -7.36 -1.21 -2.92
N LEU A 151 -7.29 -2.40 -2.36
CA LEU A 151 -8.21 -3.50 -2.66
C LEU A 151 -9.55 -3.32 -1.96
N THR A 152 -9.55 -2.97 -0.68
CA THR A 152 -10.78 -2.82 0.12
C THR A 152 -11.61 -1.61 -0.31
N LEU A 153 -10.97 -0.51 -0.71
CA LEU A 153 -11.69 0.64 -1.27
C LEU A 153 -12.34 0.27 -2.61
N ALA A 154 -11.68 -0.47 -3.49
CA ALA A 154 -12.29 -0.94 -4.73
C ALA A 154 -13.52 -1.83 -4.48
N MET A 155 -13.48 -2.71 -3.45
CA MET A 155 -14.65 -3.48 -3.02
C MET A 155 -15.79 -2.58 -2.54
N LEU A 156 -15.47 -1.58 -1.70
CA LEU A 156 -16.45 -0.63 -1.17
C LEU A 156 -17.07 0.23 -2.29
N LEU A 157 -16.27 0.67 -3.25
CA LEU A 157 -16.76 1.41 -4.42
C LEU A 157 -17.72 0.56 -5.26
N LYS A 158 -17.41 -0.74 -5.46
CA LYS A 158 -18.29 -1.68 -6.15
C LYS A 158 -19.60 -1.84 -5.41
N GLU A 159 -19.57 -2.08 -4.10
CA GLU A 159 -20.76 -2.20 -3.25
C GLU A 159 -21.66 -0.97 -3.34
N LYS A 160 -21.06 0.23 -3.36
CA LYS A 160 -21.78 1.50 -3.42
C LYS A 160 -22.16 1.95 -4.83
N GLY A 161 -21.79 1.20 -5.87
CA GLY A 161 -22.00 1.60 -7.26
C GLY A 161 -21.26 2.88 -7.66
N LEU A 162 -20.13 3.18 -7.02
CA LEU A 162 -19.32 4.36 -7.28
C LEU A 162 -18.26 4.10 -8.37
N PRO A 163 -17.76 5.16 -9.06
CA PRO A 163 -16.78 5.02 -10.11
C PRO A 163 -15.51 4.33 -9.64
N GLN A 164 -15.05 3.34 -10.41
CA GLN A 164 -13.79 2.61 -10.16
C GLN A 164 -12.60 3.32 -10.79
N PRO A 165 -11.39 3.22 -10.20
CA PRO A 165 -10.16 3.67 -10.85
C PRO A 165 -9.84 2.78 -12.05
N ARG A 166 -8.87 3.16 -12.85
CA ARG A 166 -8.44 2.39 -14.03
C ARG A 166 -7.72 1.09 -13.67
N ALA A 167 -6.95 1.06 -12.61
CA ALA A 167 -6.19 -0.10 -12.17
C ALA A 167 -5.89 -0.04 -10.67
N LEU A 168 -5.61 -1.20 -10.08
CA LEU A 168 -5.24 -1.40 -8.69
C LEU A 168 -3.80 -1.93 -8.63
N VAL A 169 -2.93 -1.29 -7.85
CA VAL A 169 -1.54 -1.71 -7.65
C VAL A 169 -1.30 -1.88 -6.15
N ALA A 170 -1.25 -3.11 -5.69
CA ALA A 170 -1.03 -3.45 -4.29
C ALA A 170 0.39 -4.01 -4.08
N LEU A 171 1.19 -3.26 -3.33
CA LEU A 171 2.59 -3.56 -3.03
C LEU A 171 2.65 -4.22 -1.66
N SER A 172 3.09 -5.48 -1.59
CA SER A 172 3.15 -6.24 -0.33
C SER A 172 1.86 -6.15 0.52
N PRO A 173 0.65 -6.33 -0.06
CA PRO A 173 -0.61 -6.16 0.67
C PRO A 173 -0.81 -7.27 1.68
N SER A 174 -1.56 -7.00 2.76
CA SER A 174 -2.27 -8.03 3.51
C SER A 174 -3.67 -8.21 2.90
N VAL A 175 -4.03 -9.42 2.50
CA VAL A 175 -5.32 -9.68 1.83
C VAL A 175 -6.32 -10.40 2.71
N THR A 176 -5.89 -10.86 3.87
CA THR A 176 -6.75 -11.50 4.89
C THR A 176 -6.32 -11.08 6.28
N GLN A 177 -7.29 -10.98 7.20
CA GLN A 177 -7.05 -10.78 8.62
C GLN A 177 -7.35 -12.04 9.43
N VAL A 178 -7.67 -13.14 8.76
CA VAL A 178 -8.12 -14.40 9.36
C VAL A 178 -7.17 -15.56 9.06
N ASP A 179 -6.81 -15.74 7.79
CA ASP A 179 -6.00 -16.89 7.37
C ASP A 179 -4.53 -16.67 7.73
N GLN A 180 -3.87 -17.76 8.08
CA GLN A 180 -2.44 -17.80 8.29
C GLN A 180 -1.79 -18.68 7.23
N PHE A 181 -1.10 -18.06 6.30
CA PHE A 181 -0.40 -18.75 5.22
C PHE A 181 0.97 -19.29 5.67
N PRO A 182 1.53 -20.30 4.95
CA PRO A 182 2.84 -20.84 5.24
C PRO A 182 3.95 -19.80 5.39
N SER A 183 3.95 -18.76 4.51
CA SER A 183 4.96 -17.71 4.55
C SER A 183 5.01 -16.94 5.88
N TYR A 184 3.93 -16.89 6.65
CA TYR A 184 3.92 -16.23 7.97
C TYR A 184 4.85 -16.92 8.98
N ARG A 185 5.08 -18.23 8.83
CA ARG A 185 6.02 -18.99 9.66
C ARG A 185 7.37 -19.16 8.97
N GLU A 186 7.36 -19.48 7.68
CA GLU A 186 8.58 -19.79 6.92
C GLU A 186 9.48 -18.56 6.79
N ASN A 187 8.90 -17.39 6.56
CA ASN A 187 9.60 -16.12 6.39
C ASN A 187 9.76 -15.30 7.69
N ALA A 188 9.27 -15.80 8.83
CA ALA A 188 9.36 -15.09 10.11
C ALA A 188 10.79 -14.70 10.52
N LYS A 189 11.80 -15.45 10.07
CA LYS A 189 13.22 -15.19 10.35
C LYS A 189 13.91 -14.32 9.30
N THR A 190 13.32 -14.19 8.13
CA THR A 190 13.88 -13.43 6.99
C THR A 190 13.21 -12.08 6.82
N ASP A 191 11.97 -11.91 7.28
CA ASP A 191 11.29 -10.61 7.32
C ASP A 191 11.68 -9.83 8.57
N TYR A 192 12.64 -8.93 8.41
CA TYR A 192 13.13 -8.10 9.52
C TYR A 192 12.22 -6.90 9.84
N MET A 193 11.21 -6.60 9.02
CA MET A 193 10.26 -5.51 9.25
C MET A 193 8.98 -5.98 9.96
N LEU A 194 8.38 -7.10 9.52
CA LEU A 194 7.10 -7.58 10.03
C LEU A 194 7.23 -8.75 11.02
N ARG A 195 8.38 -8.97 11.59
CA ARG A 195 8.73 -10.07 12.52
C ARG A 195 7.54 -10.69 13.27
N THR A 196 7.64 -11.95 13.64
CA THR A 196 6.61 -12.72 14.35
C THR A 196 6.02 -11.94 15.52
N GLY A 197 4.69 -11.82 15.60
CA GLY A 197 3.97 -11.09 16.65
C GLY A 197 3.64 -9.63 16.33
N VAL A 198 4.34 -8.98 15.38
CA VAL A 198 4.00 -7.60 14.98
C VAL A 198 2.64 -7.56 14.26
N ALA A 199 2.36 -8.54 13.40
CA ALA A 199 1.07 -8.63 12.72
C ALA A 199 -0.09 -8.89 13.69
N GLU A 200 0.06 -9.84 14.61
CA GLU A 200 -0.96 -10.16 15.64
C GLU A 200 -1.24 -8.99 16.57
N GLY A 201 -0.19 -8.28 16.99
CA GLY A 201 -0.33 -7.09 17.84
C GLY A 201 -1.11 -5.96 17.16
N LYS A 202 -0.87 -5.75 15.85
CA LYS A 202 -1.55 -4.71 15.05
C LYS A 202 -3.03 -5.01 14.83
N ILE A 203 -3.42 -6.26 14.60
CA ILE A 203 -4.83 -6.66 14.47
C ILE A 203 -5.61 -6.23 15.72
N LYS A 204 -5.09 -6.48 16.92
CA LYS A 204 -5.72 -6.06 18.17
C LYS A 204 -5.92 -4.56 18.27
N VAL A 205 -4.94 -3.79 17.83
CA VAL A 205 -4.95 -2.33 17.91
C VAL A 205 -5.89 -1.71 16.87
N VAL A 206 -6.01 -2.31 15.69
CA VAL A 206 -6.78 -1.77 14.57
C VAL A 206 -8.27 -2.10 14.68
N TYR A 207 -8.61 -3.31 15.12
CA TYR A 207 -10.00 -3.81 15.13
C TYR A 207 -10.65 -3.81 16.53
N GLY A 208 -9.90 -3.45 17.58
CA GLY A 208 -10.40 -3.34 18.95
C GLY A 208 -11.12 -4.63 19.39
N ASP A 209 -12.35 -4.48 19.89
CA ASP A 209 -13.17 -5.60 20.39
C ASP A 209 -13.65 -6.55 19.26
N LYS A 210 -13.53 -6.15 17.98
CA LYS A 210 -13.88 -6.96 16.83
C LYS A 210 -12.74 -7.87 16.36
N ARG A 211 -11.58 -7.83 17.00
CA ARG A 211 -10.38 -8.59 16.62
C ARG A 211 -10.54 -10.12 16.59
N ASP A 212 -11.49 -10.64 17.36
CA ASP A 212 -11.76 -12.08 17.51
C ASP A 212 -13.07 -12.49 16.79
N ASP A 213 -13.77 -11.55 16.16
CA ASP A 213 -14.99 -11.76 15.37
C ASP A 213 -14.61 -12.14 13.94
N LEU A 214 -14.51 -13.46 13.67
CA LEU A 214 -14.06 -13.96 12.37
C LEU A 214 -14.99 -13.59 11.22
N ASP A 215 -16.29 -13.49 11.45
CA ASP A 215 -17.26 -13.11 10.42
C ASP A 215 -17.09 -11.63 10.06
N TYR A 216 -16.84 -10.78 11.07
CA TYR A 216 -16.47 -9.39 10.85
C TYR A 216 -15.16 -9.25 10.06
N LEU A 217 -14.12 -9.98 10.47
CA LEU A 217 -12.79 -9.92 9.83
C LEU A 217 -12.80 -10.49 8.40
N ARG A 218 -13.73 -11.38 8.05
CA ARG A 218 -13.90 -11.93 6.70
C ARG A 218 -14.62 -11.00 5.72
N GLN A 219 -15.17 -9.91 6.18
CA GLN A 219 -15.81 -8.97 5.26
C GLN A 219 -14.85 -8.50 4.16
N PRO A 220 -15.30 -8.44 2.89
CA PRO A 220 -14.44 -8.04 1.75
C PRO A 220 -13.75 -6.68 1.91
N THR A 221 -14.40 -5.77 2.63
CA THR A 221 -13.85 -4.44 2.97
C THR A 221 -12.76 -4.49 4.07
N ILE A 222 -12.51 -5.65 4.67
CA ILE A 222 -11.45 -5.89 5.67
C ILE A 222 -10.42 -6.88 5.11
N SER A 223 -10.91 -7.99 4.60
CA SER A 223 -10.13 -9.09 4.03
C SER A 223 -10.51 -9.27 2.56
N PRO A 224 -9.90 -8.52 1.64
CA PRO A 224 -10.29 -8.53 0.23
C PRO A 224 -10.15 -9.88 -0.45
N LEU A 225 -9.41 -10.82 0.13
CA LEU A 225 -9.34 -12.20 -0.37
C LEU A 225 -10.72 -12.86 -0.48
N TYR A 226 -11.67 -12.52 0.40
CA TYR A 226 -13.02 -13.09 0.39
C TYR A 226 -13.99 -12.35 -0.54
N GLY A 227 -13.54 -11.25 -1.16
CA GLY A 227 -14.35 -10.43 -2.04
C GLY A 227 -14.59 -11.05 -3.42
N ASP A 228 -15.61 -10.54 -4.10
CA ASP A 228 -15.88 -10.81 -5.51
C ASP A 228 -15.18 -9.78 -6.39
N PHE A 229 -14.19 -10.23 -7.16
CA PHE A 229 -13.39 -9.41 -8.08
C PHE A 229 -14.04 -9.21 -9.45
N THR A 230 -15.21 -9.80 -9.72
CA THR A 230 -15.90 -9.64 -11.00
C THR A 230 -16.21 -8.17 -11.25
N GLY A 231 -15.76 -7.66 -12.41
CA GLY A 231 -15.96 -6.25 -12.79
C GLY A 231 -15.10 -5.22 -12.05
N LEU A 232 -14.18 -5.64 -11.17
CA LEU A 232 -13.17 -4.75 -10.60
C LEU A 232 -12.07 -4.43 -11.63
N PRO A 233 -11.35 -3.30 -11.45
CA PRO A 233 -10.22 -2.95 -12.29
C PRO A 233 -9.10 -3.99 -12.29
N PRO A 234 -8.25 -4.04 -13.33
CA PRO A 234 -7.05 -4.87 -13.37
C PRO A 234 -6.17 -4.71 -12.12
N VAL A 235 -5.59 -5.81 -11.64
CA VAL A 235 -4.81 -5.84 -10.38
C VAL A 235 -3.34 -6.20 -10.66
N ILE A 236 -2.42 -5.36 -10.19
CA ILE A 236 -0.98 -5.66 -10.13
C ILE A 236 -0.59 -5.89 -8.67
N LEU A 237 0.07 -7.00 -8.41
CA LEU A 237 0.63 -7.37 -7.11
C LEU A 237 2.17 -7.37 -7.21
N SER A 238 2.84 -6.86 -6.19
CA SER A 238 4.31 -6.94 -6.10
C SER A 238 4.74 -7.22 -4.67
N ALA A 239 5.59 -8.23 -4.46
CA ALA A 239 5.98 -8.70 -3.15
C ALA A 239 7.45 -9.15 -3.11
N SER A 240 8.00 -9.32 -1.91
CA SER A 240 9.29 -9.98 -1.66
C SER A 240 9.08 -11.46 -1.39
N ASP A 241 10.04 -12.30 -1.82
CA ASP A 241 10.04 -13.72 -1.47
C ASP A 241 10.47 -14.00 -0.03
N THR A 242 10.98 -13.00 0.68
CA THR A 242 11.45 -13.10 2.08
C THR A 242 10.51 -12.45 3.09
N GLU A 243 9.40 -11.84 2.65
CA GLU A 243 8.44 -11.23 3.57
C GLU A 243 7.35 -12.21 4.03
N VAL A 244 6.80 -12.00 5.23
CA VAL A 244 5.72 -12.85 5.78
C VAL A 244 4.44 -12.77 4.94
N LEU A 245 4.16 -11.63 4.28
CA LEU A 245 2.98 -11.41 3.42
C LEU A 245 3.17 -11.92 1.98
N LEU A 246 4.19 -12.73 1.70
CA LEU A 246 4.43 -13.28 0.36
C LEU A 246 3.22 -14.06 -0.17
N ASP A 247 2.66 -14.95 0.65
CA ASP A 247 1.57 -15.81 0.22
C ASP A 247 0.24 -15.05 0.09
N ASP A 248 0.05 -13.92 0.76
CA ASP A 248 -1.08 -13.01 0.52
C ASP A 248 -1.15 -12.62 -0.97
N SER A 249 -0.02 -12.16 -1.51
CA SER A 249 0.08 -11.81 -2.93
C SER A 249 -0.08 -13.01 -3.84
N LYS A 250 0.51 -14.16 -3.50
CA LYS A 250 0.43 -15.38 -4.33
C LYS A 250 -0.98 -15.98 -4.37
N VAL A 251 -1.65 -16.03 -3.20
CA VAL A 251 -3.00 -16.60 -3.10
C VAL A 251 -4.00 -15.73 -3.83
N LEU A 252 -3.93 -14.41 -3.64
CA LEU A 252 -4.79 -13.49 -4.38
C LEU A 252 -4.53 -13.55 -5.89
N TYR A 253 -3.26 -13.59 -6.32
CA TYR A 253 -2.92 -13.73 -7.73
C TYR A 253 -3.52 -15.00 -8.34
N ARG A 254 -3.40 -16.17 -7.66
CA ARG A 254 -4.00 -17.41 -8.14
C ARG A 254 -5.51 -17.32 -8.28
N LYS A 255 -6.20 -16.79 -7.26
CA LYS A 255 -7.65 -16.53 -7.31
C LYS A 255 -8.03 -15.68 -8.50
N LEU A 256 -7.33 -14.58 -8.74
CA LEU A 256 -7.59 -13.69 -9.87
C LEU A 256 -7.37 -14.38 -11.23
N LYS A 257 -6.31 -15.18 -11.34
CA LYS A 257 -6.03 -15.96 -12.55
C LYS A 257 -7.12 -17.00 -12.85
N GLU A 258 -7.60 -17.71 -11.83
CA GLU A 258 -8.69 -18.69 -11.94
C GLU A 258 -10.01 -18.03 -12.39
N LEU A 259 -10.24 -16.80 -11.98
CA LEU A 259 -11.39 -15.99 -12.42
C LEU A 259 -11.21 -15.39 -13.82
N GLY A 260 -10.07 -15.59 -14.49
CA GLY A 260 -9.76 -14.91 -15.76
C GLY A 260 -9.58 -13.39 -15.62
N HIS A 261 -9.41 -12.88 -14.39
CA HIS A 261 -9.28 -11.46 -14.12
C HIS A 261 -7.91 -10.93 -14.59
N PRO A 262 -7.84 -9.77 -15.26
CA PRO A 262 -6.57 -9.16 -15.66
C PRO A 262 -5.68 -8.89 -14.44
N THR A 263 -4.59 -9.64 -14.32
CA THR A 263 -3.69 -9.55 -13.17
C THR A 263 -2.24 -9.82 -13.54
N ALA A 264 -1.33 -9.17 -12.81
CA ALA A 264 0.12 -9.40 -12.89
C ALA A 264 0.71 -9.54 -11.48
N LEU A 265 1.79 -10.32 -11.38
CA LEU A 265 2.52 -10.54 -10.13
C LEU A 265 4.01 -10.34 -10.37
N ASP A 266 4.64 -9.49 -9.53
CA ASP A 266 6.09 -9.30 -9.45
C ASP A 266 6.58 -9.80 -8.09
N ILE A 267 7.51 -10.74 -8.07
CA ILE A 267 8.17 -11.20 -6.85
C ILE A 267 9.66 -10.94 -6.96
N ARG A 268 10.22 -10.22 -5.99
CA ARG A 268 11.67 -9.93 -5.93
C ARG A 268 12.33 -10.72 -4.82
N HIS A 269 13.55 -11.21 -5.15
CA HIS A 269 14.31 -12.06 -4.26
C HIS A 269 15.16 -11.25 -3.28
N GLY A 270 15.10 -11.64 -1.99
CA GLY A 270 16.01 -11.19 -0.94
C GLY A 270 15.88 -9.72 -0.55
N VAL A 271 14.74 -9.09 -0.80
CA VAL A 271 14.45 -7.70 -0.42
C VAL A 271 13.53 -7.66 0.80
N CYS A 272 13.44 -6.52 1.48
CA CYS A 272 12.55 -6.35 2.63
C CYS A 272 11.06 -6.21 2.22
N HIS A 273 10.15 -6.31 3.18
CA HIS A 273 8.75 -5.96 3.02
C HIS A 273 8.59 -4.53 2.47
N ALA A 274 7.65 -4.34 1.54
CA ALA A 274 7.38 -3.06 0.89
C ALA A 274 8.63 -2.37 0.29
N PHE A 275 9.60 -3.16 -0.21
CA PHE A 275 10.89 -2.68 -0.73
C PHE A 275 10.77 -1.60 -1.81
N GLN A 276 9.63 -1.51 -2.48
CA GLN A 276 9.36 -0.57 -3.57
C GLN A 276 9.48 0.89 -3.12
N VAL A 277 9.27 1.18 -1.83
CA VAL A 277 9.40 2.55 -1.27
C VAL A 277 10.86 3.02 -1.23
N PHE A 278 11.82 2.08 -1.28
CA PHE A 278 13.26 2.38 -1.30
C PHE A 278 13.77 2.58 -2.72
N THR A 279 13.37 3.69 -3.36
CA THR A 279 13.65 3.98 -4.78
C THR A 279 15.14 4.10 -5.14
N ALA A 280 16.05 4.10 -4.18
CA ALA A 280 17.48 3.95 -4.42
C ALA A 280 17.87 2.48 -4.73
N MET A 281 17.09 1.51 -4.25
CA MET A 281 17.31 0.08 -4.43
C MET A 281 17.08 -0.35 -5.89
N PRO A 282 18.01 -1.07 -6.52
CA PRO A 282 17.86 -1.55 -7.90
C PRO A 282 16.60 -2.42 -8.11
N GLU A 283 16.27 -3.28 -7.15
CA GLU A 283 15.10 -4.16 -7.18
C GLU A 283 13.80 -3.35 -7.16
N ALA A 284 13.73 -2.28 -6.35
CA ALA A 284 12.59 -1.38 -6.31
C ALA A 284 12.38 -0.68 -7.66
N LYS A 285 13.45 -0.20 -8.28
CA LYS A 285 13.38 0.41 -9.61
C LYS A 285 12.87 -0.56 -10.66
N LYS A 286 13.37 -1.81 -10.67
CA LYS A 286 12.92 -2.85 -11.61
C LYS A 286 11.47 -3.25 -11.39
N ALA A 287 11.02 -3.33 -10.12
CA ALA A 287 9.61 -3.60 -9.81
C ALA A 287 8.71 -2.47 -10.30
N LEU A 288 9.04 -1.21 -9.99
CA LEU A 288 8.29 -0.05 -10.47
C LEU A 288 8.29 0.03 -12.00
N GLU A 289 9.41 -0.24 -12.67
CA GLU A 289 9.48 -0.28 -14.13
C GLU A 289 8.52 -1.32 -14.73
N MET A 290 8.49 -2.54 -14.15
CA MET A 290 7.55 -3.58 -14.56
C MET A 290 6.09 -3.14 -14.35
N ILE A 291 5.78 -2.56 -13.18
CA ILE A 291 4.44 -2.08 -12.84
C ILE A 291 3.98 -1.04 -13.85
N PHE A 292 4.78 0.00 -14.11
CA PHE A 292 4.41 1.07 -15.04
C PHE A 292 4.35 0.61 -16.50
N LYS A 293 5.21 -0.33 -16.91
CA LYS A 293 5.10 -0.98 -18.23
C LYS A 293 3.78 -1.75 -18.37
N THR A 294 3.37 -2.48 -17.35
CA THR A 294 2.10 -3.20 -17.31
C THR A 294 0.91 -2.23 -17.35
N LEU A 295 0.95 -1.13 -16.57
CA LEU A 295 -0.08 -0.09 -16.61
C LEU A 295 -0.20 0.57 -17.99
N ASP A 296 0.91 0.77 -18.70
CA ASP A 296 0.92 1.31 -20.05
C ASP A 296 0.31 0.31 -21.05
N GLN A 297 0.57 -0.98 -20.91
CA GLN A 297 -0.05 -2.05 -21.71
C GLN A 297 -1.56 -2.17 -21.49
N TRP A 298 -2.01 -1.95 -20.25
CA TRP A 298 -3.42 -2.04 -19.86
C TRP A 298 -4.20 -0.74 -20.03
N ARG A 299 -3.62 0.26 -20.69
CA ARG A 299 -4.25 1.58 -20.81
C ARG A 299 -5.59 1.55 -21.56
N ASN A 300 -5.80 0.54 -22.38
CA ASN A 300 -7.00 0.39 -23.22
C ASN A 300 -7.87 -0.82 -22.78
N LEU A 301 -7.61 -1.44 -21.62
CA LEU A 301 -8.51 -2.40 -21.01
C LEU A 301 -9.65 -1.66 -20.31
#